data_e9624ad6edcafcb1f9e50702552d0212
#
_entry.id   e9624ad6edcafcb1f9e50702552d0212
#
_cell.length_a   1.000
_cell.length_b   1.000
_cell.length_c   1.000
_cell.angle_alpha   90.00
_cell.angle_beta   90.00
_cell.angle_gamma   90.00
#
_symmetry.space_group_name_H-M   'P 1'
#
loop_
_entity.id
_entity.type
_entity.pdbx_description
1 polymer ?
#
loop_
_entity_poly.entity_id
_entity_poly.type
_entity_poly.pdbx_seq_one_letter_code
_entity_poly.pdbx_strand_id
1 'polypeptide(L)'
;PSLHRKEGFLEHPIFSSISSETEMLRYIRHLSDRDLALDRTMIPLGSCTMKLNASTEMMPITWPEFSNIHPFAPKDQTLGYKKLIDELEISLCTLTGYDGISLQPNAGSQGEFAGLLAIRKFHQSNGENNRNICLIPSSAHGTNPASAVMAGMTVVVVSCDKNGNIDVNDLEEKAKEHKENLAAMMVTYPSTHGVFEKDIKKVCETIHKYGGQVYVDGANLNALIGLVSLTEIGADVSHLNLHKTFCIPHGGGGPGVGPVAVKKHLIPFLPGNVFDETSAISSTTYGSAGILPISWSYISMMGEEGLREATKTAILSANYIANKLRPY
;
A
#
# COMPACT_ATOMS: atom_id res chain seq x y z
N PRO A 1 -37.60 -17.30 20.05
CA PRO A 1 -37.43 -18.17 21.20
C PRO A 1 -36.49 -19.37 20.92
N SER A 2 -36.61 -20.04 19.75
CA SER A 2 -35.74 -21.18 19.40
C SER A 2 -34.28 -20.82 19.10
N LEU A 3 -33.98 -19.55 18.80
CA LEU A 3 -32.65 -19.04 18.52
C LEU A 3 -31.96 -18.43 19.75
N HIS A 4 -32.62 -18.36 20.89
CA HIS A 4 -32.00 -17.90 22.14
C HIS A 4 -30.91 -18.89 22.56
N ARG A 5 -29.72 -18.37 22.84
CA ARG A 5 -28.65 -19.15 23.45
C ARG A 5 -29.11 -19.58 24.87
N LYS A 6 -28.92 -20.85 25.18
CA LYS A 6 -29.24 -21.44 26.48
C LYS A 6 -27.99 -21.69 27.33
N GLU A 7 -26.84 -21.73 26.69
CA GLU A 7 -25.56 -21.97 27.36
C GLU A 7 -24.84 -20.65 27.64
N GLY A 8 -24.11 -20.61 28.76
CA GLY A 8 -23.26 -19.48 29.09
C GLY A 8 -22.16 -19.24 28.06
N PHE A 9 -21.61 -18.03 28.02
CA PHE A 9 -20.48 -17.66 27.19
C PHE A 9 -19.66 -16.56 27.88
N LEU A 10 -18.37 -16.43 27.49
CA LEU A 10 -17.45 -15.50 28.14
C LEU A 10 -17.39 -15.67 29.68
N GLU A 11 -17.32 -16.91 30.10
CA GLU A 11 -17.40 -17.28 31.55
C GLU A 11 -16.08 -16.99 32.29
N HIS A 12 -14.99 -16.71 31.59
CA HIS A 12 -13.74 -16.34 32.24
C HIS A 12 -13.95 -15.05 33.07
N PRO A 13 -13.47 -15.01 34.34
CA PRO A 13 -13.72 -13.90 35.25
C PRO A 13 -13.34 -12.52 34.73
N ILE A 14 -12.37 -12.43 33.84
CA ILE A 14 -11.95 -11.15 33.28
C ILE A 14 -13.05 -10.39 32.54
N PHE A 15 -14.01 -11.10 31.94
CA PHE A 15 -15.15 -10.48 31.22
C PHE A 15 -16.20 -9.86 32.13
N SER A 16 -16.14 -10.16 33.42
CA SER A 16 -17.08 -9.61 34.43
C SER A 16 -16.40 -8.84 35.57
N SER A 17 -15.07 -8.90 35.68
CA SER A 17 -14.35 -8.27 36.80
C SER A 17 -13.95 -6.83 36.56
N ILE A 18 -13.89 -6.38 35.29
CA ILE A 18 -13.53 -5.02 34.94
C ILE A 18 -14.82 -4.21 34.79
N SER A 19 -15.03 -3.24 35.67
CA SER A 19 -16.27 -2.46 35.75
C SER A 19 -16.06 -0.94 35.55
N SER A 20 -14.80 -0.49 35.44
CA SER A 20 -14.48 0.92 35.26
C SER A 20 -13.41 1.13 34.15
N GLU A 21 -13.40 2.33 33.58
CA GLU A 21 -12.38 2.74 32.58
C GLU A 21 -10.97 2.62 33.18
N THR A 22 -10.77 3.04 34.41
CA THR A 22 -9.47 2.95 35.09
C THR A 22 -8.98 1.52 35.25
N GLU A 23 -9.86 0.58 35.57
CA GLU A 23 -9.52 -0.85 35.66
C GLU A 23 -9.17 -1.40 34.27
N MET A 24 -9.93 -1.02 33.25
CA MET A 24 -9.63 -1.41 31.88
C MET A 24 -8.26 -0.91 31.40
N LEU A 25 -7.95 0.37 31.64
CA LEU A 25 -6.65 0.94 31.30
C LEU A 25 -5.49 0.21 32.00
N ARG A 26 -5.64 -0.09 33.29
CA ARG A 26 -4.63 -0.85 34.04
C ARG A 26 -4.49 -2.28 33.53
N TYR A 27 -5.58 -2.90 33.15
CA TYR A 27 -5.56 -4.25 32.60
C TYR A 27 -4.89 -4.29 31.22
N ILE A 28 -5.22 -3.36 30.32
CA ILE A 28 -4.58 -3.23 29.01
C ILE A 28 -3.08 -2.97 29.18
N ARG A 29 -2.72 -2.08 30.13
CA ARG A 29 -1.30 -1.81 30.43
C ARG A 29 -0.59 -3.06 30.93
N HIS A 30 -1.22 -3.81 31.84
CA HIS A 30 -0.67 -5.06 32.34
C HIS A 30 -0.43 -6.10 31.23
N LEU A 31 -1.34 -6.20 30.26
CA LEU A 31 -1.16 -7.08 29.10
C LEU A 31 -0.01 -6.59 28.21
N SER A 32 0.01 -5.29 27.92
CA SER A 32 1.05 -4.70 27.05
C SER A 32 2.45 -4.80 27.66
N ASP A 33 2.57 -4.81 28.99
CA ASP A 33 3.85 -4.96 29.69
C ASP A 33 4.43 -6.38 29.62
N ARG A 34 3.61 -7.36 29.24
CA ARG A 34 4.00 -8.77 29.07
C ARG A 34 4.38 -9.14 27.65
N ASP A 35 4.18 -8.23 26.71
CA ASP A 35 4.39 -8.48 25.28
C ASP A 35 5.14 -7.31 24.64
N LEU A 36 5.41 -7.45 23.35
CA LEU A 36 6.04 -6.41 22.54
C LEU A 36 5.10 -5.20 22.44
N ALA A 37 5.65 -4.01 22.66
CA ALA A 37 4.91 -2.77 22.51
C ALA A 37 5.75 -1.74 21.72
N LEU A 38 5.08 -1.01 20.82
CA LEU A 38 5.71 -0.08 19.88
C LEU A 38 6.50 1.04 20.56
N ASP A 39 6.12 1.42 21.78
CA ASP A 39 6.75 2.51 22.53
C ASP A 39 8.07 2.13 23.21
N ARG A 40 8.44 0.85 23.24
CA ARG A 40 9.62 0.36 23.96
C ARG A 40 10.38 -0.80 23.35
N THR A 41 9.89 -1.38 22.28
CA THR A 41 10.51 -2.54 21.64
C THR A 41 10.54 -2.43 20.12
N MET A 42 11.54 -3.05 19.51
CA MET A 42 11.53 -3.32 18.07
C MET A 42 10.64 -4.52 17.79
N ILE A 43 9.70 -4.35 16.88
CA ILE A 43 8.83 -5.45 16.43
C ILE A 43 9.59 -6.24 15.37
N PRO A 44 9.70 -7.58 15.49
CA PRO A 44 10.45 -8.43 14.55
C PRO A 44 9.62 -8.68 13.28
N LEU A 45 9.16 -7.63 12.62
CA LEU A 45 8.46 -7.67 11.35
C LEU A 45 9.41 -7.25 10.23
N GLY A 46 9.22 -7.81 9.04
CA GLY A 46 10.03 -7.51 7.88
C GLY A 46 9.80 -6.09 7.34
N SER A 47 9.14 -5.95 6.21
CA SER A 47 8.96 -4.67 5.51
C SER A 47 7.87 -3.75 6.10
N CYS A 48 7.25 -4.07 7.21
CA CYS A 48 6.20 -3.26 7.81
C CYS A 48 6.77 -2.14 8.68
N THR A 49 6.47 -0.90 8.32
CA THR A 49 6.85 0.27 9.12
C THR A 49 5.79 0.50 10.19
N MET A 50 5.97 -0.05 11.37
CA MET A 50 5.09 0.17 12.52
C MET A 50 5.47 1.50 13.18
N LYS A 51 4.80 2.58 12.79
CA LYS A 51 5.08 3.92 13.32
C LYS A 51 4.31 4.19 14.60
N LEU A 52 4.93 4.97 15.47
CA LEU A 52 4.22 5.68 16.53
C LEU A 52 3.51 6.87 15.91
N ASN A 53 2.22 7.01 16.17
CA ASN A 53 1.41 8.09 15.63
C ASN A 53 1.38 9.28 16.59
N ALA A 54 1.45 10.49 16.05
CA ALA A 54 1.18 11.67 16.84
C ALA A 54 -0.30 11.75 17.22
N SER A 55 -0.60 12.14 18.47
CA SER A 55 -1.98 12.28 18.94
C SER A 55 -2.79 13.25 18.07
N THR A 56 -2.15 14.30 17.57
CA THR A 56 -2.78 15.30 16.69
C THR A 56 -3.26 14.71 15.38
N GLU A 57 -2.52 13.76 14.79
CA GLU A 57 -2.93 13.06 13.56
C GLU A 57 -4.13 12.15 13.79
N MET A 58 -4.19 11.54 14.98
CA MET A 58 -5.25 10.61 15.35
C MET A 58 -6.53 11.30 15.82
N MET A 59 -6.44 12.52 16.32
CA MET A 59 -7.56 13.23 16.92
C MET A 59 -8.78 13.38 16.00
N PRO A 60 -8.64 13.74 14.71
CA PRO A 60 -9.78 13.94 13.83
C PRO A 60 -10.69 12.73 13.67
N ILE A 61 -10.16 11.50 13.75
CA ILE A 61 -10.99 10.30 13.58
C ILE A 61 -11.96 10.06 14.76
N THR A 62 -11.79 10.77 15.87
CA THR A 62 -12.69 10.72 17.03
C THR A 62 -13.82 11.74 16.96
N TRP A 63 -13.75 12.70 16.03
CA TRP A 63 -14.76 13.74 15.90
C TRP A 63 -16.01 13.20 15.20
N PRO A 64 -17.20 13.50 15.73
CA PRO A 64 -18.45 13.01 15.15
C PRO A 64 -18.62 13.34 13.66
N GLU A 65 -18.09 14.48 13.24
CA GLU A 65 -18.11 14.96 11.84
C GLU A 65 -17.38 14.00 10.88
N PHE A 66 -16.43 13.21 11.37
CA PHE A 66 -15.74 12.19 10.59
C PHE A 66 -16.21 10.78 10.93
N SER A 67 -16.43 10.47 12.22
CA SER A 67 -16.70 9.10 12.68
C SER A 67 -18.14 8.65 12.44
N ASN A 68 -19.11 9.59 12.36
CA ASN A 68 -20.53 9.27 12.28
C ASN A 68 -21.13 9.39 10.88
N ILE A 69 -20.29 9.53 9.84
CA ILE A 69 -20.74 9.60 8.46
C ILE A 69 -20.83 8.19 7.86
N HIS A 70 -21.99 7.85 7.32
CA HIS A 70 -22.18 6.60 6.58
C HIS A 70 -21.46 6.67 5.21
N PRO A 71 -20.82 5.58 4.73
CA PRO A 71 -20.12 5.58 3.43
C PRO A 71 -20.98 5.97 2.23
N PHE A 72 -22.28 5.75 2.32
CA PHE A 72 -23.28 6.07 1.28
C PHE A 72 -24.20 7.22 1.68
N ALA A 73 -23.76 8.11 2.56
CA ALA A 73 -24.49 9.35 2.83
C ALA A 73 -24.60 10.20 1.55
N PRO A 74 -25.68 10.98 1.38
CA PRO A 74 -25.87 11.84 0.22
C PRO A 74 -24.67 12.78 0.01
N LYS A 75 -24.27 12.98 -1.25
CA LYS A 75 -23.06 13.73 -1.60
C LYS A 75 -23.10 15.18 -1.12
N ASP A 76 -24.26 15.80 -1.11
CA ASP A 76 -24.49 17.17 -0.62
C ASP A 76 -24.31 17.32 0.89
N GLN A 77 -24.41 16.20 1.64
CA GLN A 77 -24.22 16.16 3.09
C GLN A 77 -22.77 15.81 3.50
N THR A 78 -21.90 15.53 2.54
CA THR A 78 -20.53 15.06 2.78
C THR A 78 -19.45 15.93 2.12
N LEU A 79 -19.77 17.19 1.80
CA LEU A 79 -18.86 18.08 1.06
C LEU A 79 -17.51 18.29 1.72
N GLY A 80 -17.47 18.39 3.06
CA GLY A 80 -16.21 18.53 3.81
C GLY A 80 -15.33 17.28 3.70
N TYR A 81 -15.95 16.10 3.78
CA TYR A 81 -15.25 14.83 3.62
C TYR A 81 -14.72 14.66 2.18
N LYS A 82 -15.55 15.02 1.19
CA LYS A 82 -15.14 15.01 -0.22
C LYS A 82 -13.92 15.89 -0.47
N LYS A 83 -13.92 17.10 0.13
CA LYS A 83 -12.79 18.03 0.02
C LYS A 83 -11.50 17.41 0.60
N LEU A 84 -11.56 16.79 1.79
CA LEU A 84 -10.43 16.09 2.40
C LEU A 84 -9.91 14.99 1.49
N ILE A 85 -10.80 14.18 0.90
CA ILE A 85 -10.44 13.10 -0.01
C ILE A 85 -9.73 13.66 -1.25
N ASP A 86 -10.28 14.69 -1.89
CA ASP A 86 -9.70 15.31 -3.07
C ASP A 86 -8.30 15.87 -2.79
N GLU A 87 -8.12 16.54 -1.66
CA GLU A 87 -6.82 17.07 -1.24
C GLU A 87 -5.82 15.94 -0.97
N LEU A 88 -6.26 14.83 -0.38
CA LEU A 88 -5.41 13.67 -0.14
C LEU A 88 -5.01 13.00 -1.48
N GLU A 89 -5.93 12.80 -2.40
CA GLU A 89 -5.66 12.25 -3.72
C GLU A 89 -4.65 13.10 -4.49
N ILE A 90 -4.83 14.44 -4.51
CA ILE A 90 -3.90 15.39 -5.12
C ILE A 90 -2.51 15.28 -4.47
N SER A 91 -2.46 15.24 -3.15
CA SER A 91 -1.20 15.15 -2.41
C SER A 91 -0.45 13.86 -2.72
N LEU A 92 -1.15 12.73 -2.72
CA LEU A 92 -0.55 11.43 -3.04
C LEU A 92 -0.08 11.36 -4.49
N CYS A 93 -0.84 11.87 -5.45
CA CYS A 93 -0.41 11.99 -6.84
C CYS A 93 0.83 12.87 -6.98
N THR A 94 0.86 14.03 -6.33
CA THR A 94 2.01 14.95 -6.34
C THR A 94 3.28 14.30 -5.79
N LEU A 95 3.15 13.58 -4.66
CA LEU A 95 4.29 12.93 -3.98
C LEU A 95 4.86 11.74 -4.75
N THR A 96 4.07 11.11 -5.59
CA THR A 96 4.46 9.90 -6.34
C THR A 96 4.71 10.15 -7.82
N GLY A 97 4.19 11.25 -8.36
CA GLY A 97 4.28 11.64 -9.76
C GLY A 97 3.17 11.05 -10.64
N TYR A 98 2.20 10.33 -10.09
CA TYR A 98 1.08 9.76 -10.85
C TYR A 98 0.00 10.79 -11.22
N ASP A 99 -0.78 10.45 -12.26
CA ASP A 99 -1.83 11.32 -12.81
C ASP A 99 -3.21 11.05 -12.22
N GLY A 100 -3.42 9.88 -11.61
CA GLY A 100 -4.68 9.50 -10.98
C GLY A 100 -4.52 8.43 -9.91
N ILE A 101 -5.45 8.40 -8.98
CA ILE A 101 -5.42 7.49 -7.83
C ILE A 101 -6.84 7.06 -7.46
N SER A 102 -6.97 5.85 -6.91
CA SER A 102 -8.19 5.38 -6.26
C SER A 102 -7.90 4.98 -4.82
N LEU A 103 -8.69 5.50 -3.89
CA LEU A 103 -8.63 5.15 -2.46
C LEU A 103 -9.53 3.95 -2.11
N GLN A 104 -10.13 3.29 -3.10
CA GLN A 104 -11.08 2.20 -2.87
C GLN A 104 -10.46 0.94 -2.27
N PRO A 105 -9.24 0.50 -2.62
CA PRO A 105 -8.67 -0.72 -2.06
C PRO A 105 -8.52 -0.67 -0.54
N ASN A 106 -8.91 -1.75 0.16
CA ASN A 106 -8.89 -1.85 1.63
C ASN A 106 -7.53 -2.22 2.21
N ALA A 107 -6.59 -2.66 1.38
CA ALA A 107 -5.27 -3.10 1.81
C ALA A 107 -4.28 -2.99 0.65
N GLY A 108 -2.97 -3.06 0.95
CA GLY A 108 -1.93 -3.08 -0.08
C GLY A 108 -2.12 -4.21 -1.09
N SER A 109 -2.41 -5.44 -0.63
CA SER A 109 -2.68 -6.58 -1.52
C SER A 109 -3.91 -6.37 -2.41
N GLN A 110 -4.93 -5.69 -1.93
CA GLN A 110 -6.08 -5.32 -2.76
C GLN A 110 -5.73 -4.21 -3.76
N GLY A 111 -4.83 -3.29 -3.38
CA GLY A 111 -4.23 -2.31 -4.28
C GLY A 111 -3.37 -2.96 -5.37
N GLU A 112 -2.60 -4.00 -5.01
CA GLU A 112 -1.87 -4.83 -6.00
C GLU A 112 -2.83 -5.42 -7.02
N PHE A 113 -3.87 -6.10 -6.55
CA PHE A 113 -4.90 -6.69 -7.40
C PHE A 113 -5.57 -5.66 -8.30
N ALA A 114 -5.97 -4.50 -7.75
CA ALA A 114 -6.58 -3.42 -8.50
C ALA A 114 -5.69 -2.89 -9.62
N GLY A 115 -4.40 -2.68 -9.32
CA GLY A 115 -3.43 -2.20 -10.29
C GLY A 115 -3.20 -3.18 -11.44
N LEU A 116 -3.09 -4.47 -11.13
CA LEU A 116 -2.96 -5.51 -12.16
C LEU A 116 -4.23 -5.68 -13.00
N LEU A 117 -5.41 -5.54 -12.39
CA LEU A 117 -6.67 -5.50 -13.14
C LEU A 117 -6.74 -4.28 -14.07
N ALA A 118 -6.25 -3.13 -13.64
CA ALA A 118 -6.20 -1.94 -14.51
C ALA A 118 -5.30 -2.19 -15.73
N ILE A 119 -4.13 -2.78 -15.53
CA ILE A 119 -3.23 -3.17 -16.63
C ILE A 119 -3.93 -4.16 -17.57
N ARG A 120 -4.59 -5.17 -17.02
CA ARG A 120 -5.27 -6.17 -17.83
C ARG A 120 -6.41 -5.58 -18.67
N LYS A 121 -7.23 -4.72 -18.06
CA LYS A 121 -8.32 -4.02 -18.77
C LYS A 121 -7.77 -3.09 -19.87
N PHE A 122 -6.64 -2.43 -19.61
CA PHE A 122 -5.96 -1.61 -20.62
C PHE A 122 -5.56 -2.45 -21.84
N HIS A 123 -4.90 -3.60 -21.65
CA HIS A 123 -4.57 -4.49 -22.77
C HIS A 123 -5.81 -5.00 -23.50
N GLN A 124 -6.84 -5.41 -22.77
CA GLN A 124 -8.11 -5.85 -23.36
C GLN A 124 -8.79 -4.75 -24.18
N SER A 125 -8.77 -3.51 -23.72
CA SER A 125 -9.34 -2.36 -24.45
C SER A 125 -8.61 -2.07 -25.76
N ASN A 126 -7.33 -2.45 -25.84
CA ASN A 126 -6.52 -2.36 -27.06
C ASN A 126 -6.65 -3.60 -27.97
N GLY A 127 -7.51 -4.57 -27.62
CA GLY A 127 -7.66 -5.81 -28.36
C GLY A 127 -6.59 -6.88 -28.08
N GLU A 128 -5.72 -6.64 -27.11
CA GLU A 128 -4.58 -7.49 -26.75
C GLU A 128 -4.95 -8.50 -25.64
N ASN A 129 -6.02 -9.28 -25.87
CA ASN A 129 -6.55 -10.23 -24.86
C ASN A 129 -5.56 -11.35 -24.49
N ASN A 130 -4.57 -11.62 -25.34
CA ASN A 130 -3.52 -12.62 -25.14
C ASN A 130 -2.44 -12.16 -24.15
N ARG A 131 -2.32 -10.88 -23.82
CA ARG A 131 -1.34 -10.36 -22.85
C ARG A 131 -1.73 -10.75 -21.44
N ASN A 132 -1.09 -11.80 -20.92
CA ASN A 132 -1.37 -12.36 -19.59
C ASN A 132 -0.11 -12.79 -18.83
N ILE A 133 1.09 -12.54 -19.35
CA ILE A 133 2.35 -12.86 -18.65
C ILE A 133 2.74 -11.69 -17.73
N CYS A 134 3.04 -12.00 -16.48
CA CYS A 134 3.60 -11.05 -15.51
C CYS A 134 5.00 -11.50 -15.11
N LEU A 135 6.02 -10.70 -15.42
CA LEU A 135 7.39 -10.94 -14.96
C LEU A 135 7.55 -10.48 -13.52
N ILE A 136 8.12 -11.30 -12.66
CA ILE A 136 8.31 -10.98 -11.24
C ILE A 136 9.71 -11.40 -10.80
N PRO A 137 10.56 -10.48 -10.26
CA PRO A 137 11.87 -10.84 -9.74
C PRO A 137 11.79 -11.81 -8.57
N SER A 138 12.76 -12.69 -8.44
CA SER A 138 12.86 -13.64 -7.33
C SER A 138 12.99 -12.97 -5.96
N SER A 139 13.35 -11.69 -5.91
CA SER A 139 13.39 -10.85 -4.71
C SER A 139 12.04 -10.26 -4.30
N ALA A 140 10.98 -10.46 -5.09
CA ALA A 140 9.67 -9.86 -4.83
C ALA A 140 9.01 -10.41 -3.55
N HIS A 141 8.14 -9.61 -2.95
CA HIS A 141 7.30 -10.07 -1.84
C HIS A 141 6.33 -11.15 -2.31
N GLY A 142 6.04 -12.14 -1.45
CA GLY A 142 5.18 -13.28 -1.78
C GLY A 142 3.74 -12.91 -2.19
N THR A 143 3.25 -11.72 -1.86
CA THR A 143 1.94 -11.24 -2.31
C THR A 143 1.90 -10.88 -3.79
N ASN A 144 3.03 -10.48 -4.39
CA ASN A 144 3.07 -10.07 -5.79
C ASN A 144 2.65 -11.22 -6.74
N PRO A 145 3.25 -12.42 -6.69
CA PRO A 145 2.79 -13.54 -7.53
C PRO A 145 1.35 -13.95 -7.22
N ALA A 146 0.91 -13.89 -5.96
CA ALA A 146 -0.47 -14.22 -5.62
C ALA A 146 -1.46 -13.25 -6.26
N SER A 147 -1.20 -11.95 -6.19
CA SER A 147 -2.01 -10.90 -6.82
C SER A 147 -2.05 -11.02 -8.35
N ALA A 148 -0.92 -11.38 -8.97
CA ALA A 148 -0.85 -11.62 -10.41
C ALA A 148 -1.73 -12.80 -10.84
N VAL A 149 -1.66 -13.92 -10.12
CA VAL A 149 -2.53 -15.10 -10.37
C VAL A 149 -4.00 -14.75 -10.16
N MET A 150 -4.35 -14.02 -9.11
CA MET A 150 -5.72 -13.56 -8.86
C MET A 150 -6.24 -12.65 -9.99
N ALA A 151 -5.38 -11.82 -10.58
CA ALA A 151 -5.72 -11.00 -11.75
C ALA A 151 -5.80 -11.82 -13.05
N GLY A 152 -5.58 -13.14 -13.00
CA GLY A 152 -5.62 -14.05 -14.14
C GLY A 152 -4.37 -13.94 -15.03
N MET A 153 -3.23 -13.57 -14.45
CA MET A 153 -1.94 -13.55 -15.13
C MET A 153 -1.13 -14.81 -14.80
N THR A 154 -0.28 -15.21 -15.72
CA THR A 154 0.72 -16.26 -15.50
C THR A 154 2.04 -15.62 -15.07
N VAL A 155 2.58 -16.08 -13.97
CA VAL A 155 3.83 -15.55 -13.41
C VAL A 155 5.03 -16.22 -14.05
N VAL A 156 5.98 -15.41 -14.52
CA VAL A 156 7.32 -15.85 -14.96
C VAL A 156 8.34 -15.16 -14.08
N VAL A 157 9.16 -15.98 -13.40
CA VAL A 157 10.14 -15.47 -12.44
C VAL A 157 11.39 -14.98 -13.16
N VAL A 158 11.85 -13.78 -12.83
CA VAL A 158 13.12 -13.21 -13.29
C VAL A 158 14.17 -13.41 -12.19
N SER A 159 15.35 -13.86 -12.57
CA SER A 159 16.46 -14.10 -11.63
C SER A 159 17.00 -12.78 -11.07
N CYS A 160 17.58 -12.86 -9.88
CA CYS A 160 18.41 -11.79 -9.31
C CYS A 160 19.88 -12.23 -9.28
N ASP A 161 20.79 -11.26 -9.39
CA ASP A 161 22.22 -11.48 -9.24
C ASP A 161 22.61 -11.75 -7.77
N LYS A 162 23.87 -12.09 -7.52
CA LYS A 162 24.41 -12.35 -6.17
C LYS A 162 24.35 -11.15 -5.21
N ASN A 163 24.12 -9.96 -5.74
CA ASN A 163 23.99 -8.72 -4.97
C ASN A 163 22.52 -8.35 -4.72
N GLY A 164 21.59 -9.14 -5.24
CA GLY A 164 20.15 -8.93 -5.10
C GLY A 164 19.55 -7.98 -6.14
N ASN A 165 20.31 -7.53 -7.15
CA ASN A 165 19.76 -6.77 -8.28
C ASN A 165 19.08 -7.71 -9.27
N ILE A 166 18.16 -7.18 -10.06
CA ILE A 166 17.52 -7.91 -11.16
C ILE A 166 18.55 -8.25 -12.22
N ASP A 167 18.62 -9.51 -12.64
CA ASP A 167 19.44 -9.92 -13.77
C ASP A 167 18.83 -9.36 -15.08
N VAL A 168 19.46 -8.29 -15.58
CA VAL A 168 18.97 -7.58 -16.78
C VAL A 168 19.01 -8.46 -18.04
N ASN A 169 19.94 -9.43 -18.10
CA ASN A 169 20.04 -10.34 -19.24
C ASN A 169 18.88 -11.34 -19.22
N ASP A 170 18.63 -11.97 -18.07
CA ASP A 170 17.50 -12.88 -17.89
C ASP A 170 16.16 -12.15 -18.12
N LEU A 171 16.06 -10.88 -17.67
CA LEU A 171 14.89 -10.04 -17.93
C LEU A 171 14.67 -9.81 -19.44
N GLU A 172 15.71 -9.41 -20.18
CA GLU A 172 15.60 -9.15 -21.62
C GLU A 172 15.24 -10.44 -22.40
N GLU A 173 15.83 -11.59 -22.03
CA GLU A 173 15.52 -12.89 -22.65
C GLU A 173 14.05 -13.24 -22.44
N LYS A 174 13.54 -13.17 -21.20
CA LYS A 174 12.15 -13.50 -20.88
C LYS A 174 11.14 -12.51 -21.46
N ALA A 175 11.46 -11.22 -21.44
CA ALA A 175 10.62 -10.22 -22.06
C ALA A 175 10.51 -10.41 -23.57
N LYS A 176 11.61 -10.81 -24.23
CA LYS A 176 11.64 -11.14 -25.66
C LYS A 176 10.89 -12.43 -25.98
N GLU A 177 11.09 -13.47 -25.17
CA GLU A 177 10.37 -14.77 -25.31
C GLU A 177 8.86 -14.57 -25.25
N HIS A 178 8.40 -13.75 -24.32
CA HIS A 178 6.99 -13.52 -24.06
C HIS A 178 6.43 -12.24 -24.71
N LYS A 179 7.12 -11.61 -25.64
CA LYS A 179 6.77 -10.30 -26.21
C LYS A 179 5.31 -10.13 -26.65
N GLU A 180 4.72 -11.18 -27.19
CA GLU A 180 3.34 -11.16 -27.68
C GLU A 180 2.30 -11.27 -26.53
N ASN A 181 2.73 -11.82 -25.36
CA ASN A 181 1.86 -12.12 -24.24
C ASN A 181 2.25 -11.34 -22.97
N LEU A 182 3.32 -10.52 -23.02
CA LEU A 182 3.79 -9.76 -21.88
C LEU A 182 2.77 -8.68 -21.50
N ALA A 183 2.14 -8.83 -20.35
CA ALA A 183 1.20 -7.86 -19.80
C ALA A 183 1.87 -6.87 -18.86
N ALA A 184 2.68 -7.37 -17.95
CA ALA A 184 3.25 -6.55 -16.89
C ALA A 184 4.56 -7.12 -16.34
N MET A 185 5.29 -6.26 -15.63
CA MET A 185 6.28 -6.65 -14.64
C MET A 185 5.91 -6.03 -13.29
N MET A 186 5.99 -6.82 -12.22
CA MET A 186 5.92 -6.30 -10.85
C MET A 186 7.32 -6.21 -10.26
N VAL A 187 7.69 -5.06 -9.72
CA VAL A 187 8.97 -4.83 -9.06
C VAL A 187 8.77 -4.05 -7.77
N THR A 188 9.50 -4.39 -6.72
CA THR A 188 9.56 -3.62 -5.48
C THR A 188 10.78 -2.69 -5.53
N TYR A 189 10.60 -1.40 -5.26
CA TYR A 189 11.70 -0.43 -5.31
C TYR A 189 11.66 0.55 -4.12
N PRO A 190 12.74 0.64 -3.30
CA PRO A 190 13.86 -0.32 -3.23
C PRO A 190 13.37 -1.76 -3.01
N SER A 191 14.22 -2.77 -3.39
CA SER A 191 13.79 -4.17 -3.35
C SER A 191 13.48 -4.66 -1.93
N THR A 192 12.84 -5.81 -1.82
CA THR A 192 12.58 -6.48 -0.51
C THR A 192 13.88 -6.75 0.26
N HIS A 193 15.00 -6.89 -0.42
CA HIS A 193 16.33 -7.05 0.20
C HIS A 193 16.99 -5.70 0.55
N GLY A 194 16.31 -4.57 0.36
CA GLY A 194 16.85 -3.23 0.63
C GLY A 194 17.81 -2.71 -0.44
N VAL A 195 17.85 -3.33 -1.61
CA VAL A 195 18.71 -2.93 -2.72
C VAL A 195 18.04 -1.84 -3.54
N PHE A 196 18.72 -0.71 -3.72
CA PHE A 196 18.38 0.27 -4.73
C PHE A 196 18.88 -0.24 -6.09
N GLU A 197 17.96 -0.71 -6.91
CA GLU A 197 18.23 -1.23 -8.24
C GLU A 197 18.84 -0.12 -9.12
N LYS A 198 20.10 -0.27 -9.50
CA LYS A 198 20.83 0.75 -10.28
C LYS A 198 20.26 0.92 -11.69
N ASP A 199 19.79 -0.18 -12.24
CA ASP A 199 19.33 -0.26 -13.63
C ASP A 199 17.80 -0.17 -13.71
N ILE A 200 17.10 0.36 -12.67
CA ILE A 200 15.63 0.37 -12.64
C ILE A 200 15.00 1.01 -13.88
N LYS A 201 15.57 2.11 -14.39
CA LYS A 201 15.06 2.74 -15.62
C LYS A 201 15.18 1.81 -16.82
N LYS A 202 16.32 1.14 -16.98
CA LYS A 202 16.53 0.16 -18.05
C LYS A 202 15.59 -1.04 -17.93
N VAL A 203 15.34 -1.50 -16.69
CA VAL A 203 14.34 -2.54 -16.42
C VAL A 203 12.96 -2.10 -16.91
N CYS A 204 12.51 -0.90 -16.57
CA CYS A 204 11.23 -0.36 -17.01
C CYS A 204 11.17 -0.18 -18.54
N GLU A 205 12.22 0.38 -19.14
CA GLU A 205 12.33 0.56 -20.59
C GLU A 205 12.27 -0.77 -21.35
N THR A 206 12.89 -1.83 -20.82
CA THR A 206 12.81 -3.17 -21.39
C THR A 206 11.38 -3.67 -21.43
N ILE A 207 10.62 -3.53 -20.37
CA ILE A 207 9.22 -3.95 -20.32
C ILE A 207 8.36 -3.16 -21.30
N HIS A 208 8.50 -1.84 -21.34
CA HIS A 208 7.78 -0.98 -22.28
C HIS A 208 8.12 -1.30 -23.75
N LYS A 209 9.39 -1.57 -24.06
CA LYS A 209 9.84 -1.98 -25.40
C LYS A 209 9.07 -3.20 -25.94
N TYR A 210 8.69 -4.12 -25.05
CA TYR A 210 7.92 -5.32 -25.39
C TYR A 210 6.42 -5.18 -25.13
N GLY A 211 5.91 -3.98 -24.87
CA GLY A 211 4.50 -3.66 -24.76
C GLY A 211 3.87 -3.94 -23.40
N GLY A 212 4.65 -4.37 -22.41
CA GLY A 212 4.18 -4.56 -21.04
C GLY A 212 4.08 -3.24 -20.26
N GLN A 213 3.38 -3.28 -19.12
CA GLN A 213 3.27 -2.18 -18.16
C GLN A 213 4.11 -2.48 -16.91
N VAL A 214 4.64 -1.43 -16.27
CA VAL A 214 5.46 -1.58 -15.06
C VAL A 214 4.64 -1.25 -13.81
N TYR A 215 4.48 -2.26 -12.98
CA TYR A 215 3.90 -2.14 -11.65
C TYR A 215 5.02 -2.04 -10.61
N VAL A 216 5.10 -0.92 -9.88
CA VAL A 216 6.04 -0.76 -8.76
C VAL A 216 5.32 -0.90 -7.44
N ASP A 217 5.72 -1.90 -6.66
CA ASP A 217 5.23 -2.10 -5.29
C ASP A 217 5.67 -0.94 -4.39
N GLY A 218 4.68 -0.19 -3.87
CA GLY A 218 4.90 1.00 -3.04
C GLY A 218 5.16 0.71 -1.56
N ALA A 219 5.45 -0.54 -1.18
CA ALA A 219 5.70 -0.91 0.22
C ALA A 219 6.89 -0.18 0.83
N ASN A 220 7.92 0.15 0.05
CA ASN A 220 9.15 0.79 0.49
C ASN A 220 9.22 2.29 0.17
N LEU A 221 8.07 2.93 -0.02
CA LEU A 221 7.97 4.35 -0.38
C LEU A 221 8.61 5.32 0.65
N ASN A 222 8.80 4.87 1.88
CA ASN A 222 9.55 5.62 2.90
C ASN A 222 10.96 6.03 2.48
N ALA A 223 11.58 5.30 1.55
CA ALA A 223 12.91 5.61 1.04
C ALA A 223 12.88 6.54 -0.19
N LEU A 224 11.70 6.95 -0.66
CA LEU A 224 11.54 7.63 -1.94
C LEU A 224 10.86 9.00 -1.84
N ILE A 225 9.93 9.19 -0.90
CA ILE A 225 9.12 10.42 -0.80
C ILE A 225 9.98 11.67 -0.76
N GLY A 226 9.69 12.60 -1.67
CA GLY A 226 10.42 13.87 -1.81
C GLY A 226 11.82 13.75 -2.40
N LEU A 227 12.28 12.53 -2.77
CA LEU A 227 13.58 12.27 -3.40
C LEU A 227 13.46 11.64 -4.78
N VAL A 228 12.49 10.76 -5.00
CA VAL A 228 12.32 10.01 -6.27
C VAL A 228 10.85 10.01 -6.67
N SER A 229 10.57 10.37 -7.92
CA SER A 229 9.26 10.18 -8.53
C SER A 229 9.18 8.78 -9.14
N LEU A 230 8.12 8.03 -8.81
CA LEU A 230 7.91 6.69 -9.34
C LEU A 230 7.70 6.70 -10.86
N THR A 231 7.03 7.71 -11.38
CA THR A 231 6.80 7.83 -12.83
C THR A 231 8.06 8.17 -13.61
N GLU A 232 9.00 8.90 -12.99
CA GLU A 232 10.30 9.22 -13.63
C GLU A 232 11.26 8.02 -13.71
N ILE A 233 11.09 7.02 -12.86
CA ILE A 233 11.82 5.76 -12.98
C ILE A 233 11.19 4.82 -14.01
N GLY A 234 9.97 5.11 -14.48
CA GLY A 234 9.28 4.33 -15.50
C GLY A 234 8.07 3.53 -14.99
N ALA A 235 7.62 3.74 -13.76
CA ALA A 235 6.44 3.06 -13.22
C ALA A 235 5.15 3.55 -13.89
N ASP A 236 4.23 2.63 -14.20
CA ASP A 236 2.90 2.94 -14.74
C ASP A 236 1.81 2.84 -13.67
N VAL A 237 2.01 1.94 -12.70
CA VAL A 237 1.09 1.68 -11.59
C VAL A 237 1.86 1.45 -10.30
N SER A 238 1.30 1.90 -9.18
CA SER A 238 1.73 1.48 -7.84
C SER A 238 0.55 1.40 -6.89
N HIS A 239 0.58 0.46 -5.96
CA HIS A 239 -0.21 0.63 -4.74
C HIS A 239 0.61 1.39 -3.70
N LEU A 240 -0.09 2.08 -2.81
CA LEU A 240 0.52 2.83 -1.72
C LEU A 240 0.12 2.20 -0.38
N ASN A 241 1.09 2.05 0.51
CA ASN A 241 0.82 1.55 1.86
C ASN A 241 0.73 2.73 2.83
N LEU A 242 -0.47 3.29 3.03
CA LEU A 242 -0.67 4.42 3.94
C LEU A 242 -0.26 4.08 5.37
N HIS A 243 -0.39 2.82 5.77
CA HIS A 243 0.04 2.30 7.07
C HIS A 243 1.57 2.12 7.20
N LYS A 244 2.34 2.28 6.12
CA LYS A 244 3.81 2.25 6.15
C LYS A 244 4.41 3.64 6.02
N THR A 245 3.94 4.44 5.08
CA THR A 245 4.56 5.73 4.73
C THR A 245 3.77 6.94 5.25
N PHE A 246 2.46 6.83 5.41
CA PHE A 246 1.57 7.95 5.71
C PHE A 246 0.78 7.78 7.01
N CYS A 247 1.40 7.18 8.01
CA CYS A 247 1.00 7.15 9.43
C CYS A 247 -0.35 6.50 9.78
N ILE A 248 -1.06 5.83 8.87
CA ILE A 248 -2.22 5.04 9.27
C ILE A 248 -1.73 3.90 10.17
N PRO A 249 -2.32 3.68 11.38
CA PRO A 249 -1.96 2.57 12.24
C PRO A 249 -2.27 1.24 11.56
N HIS A 250 -1.41 0.24 11.78
CA HIS A 250 -1.60 -1.10 11.21
C HIS A 250 -2.79 -1.87 11.83
N GLY A 251 -3.27 -1.43 12.98
CA GLY A 251 -4.56 -1.80 13.57
C GLY A 251 -4.75 -3.29 13.86
N GLY A 252 -3.69 -3.99 14.27
CA GLY A 252 -3.81 -5.42 14.54
C GLY A 252 -3.91 -6.31 13.30
N GLY A 253 -3.46 -5.82 12.14
CA GLY A 253 -3.30 -6.60 10.92
C GLY A 253 -4.15 -6.18 9.72
N GLY A 254 -5.06 -5.23 9.87
CA GLY A 254 -5.90 -4.75 8.78
C GLY A 254 -5.73 -3.25 8.51
N PRO A 255 -4.93 -2.83 7.51
CA PRO A 255 -4.64 -1.42 7.29
C PRO A 255 -5.84 -0.57 6.84
N GLY A 256 -6.87 -1.16 6.25
CA GLY A 256 -8.12 -0.51 5.87
C GLY A 256 -8.10 0.33 4.59
N VAL A 257 -6.94 0.79 4.11
CA VAL A 257 -6.78 1.50 2.83
C VAL A 257 -5.43 1.18 2.19
N GLY A 258 -5.46 0.83 0.90
CA GLY A 258 -4.27 0.61 0.07
C GLY A 258 -4.46 1.25 -1.30
N PRO A 259 -4.29 2.57 -1.44
CA PRO A 259 -4.55 3.28 -2.69
C PRO A 259 -3.80 2.70 -3.86
N VAL A 260 -4.39 2.75 -5.04
CA VAL A 260 -3.74 2.43 -6.30
C VAL A 260 -3.62 3.69 -7.14
N ALA A 261 -2.39 4.02 -7.52
CA ALA A 261 -2.03 5.20 -8.31
C ALA A 261 -1.51 4.79 -9.68
N VAL A 262 -1.87 5.55 -10.72
CA VAL A 262 -1.60 5.18 -12.11
C VAL A 262 -1.24 6.39 -12.97
N LYS A 263 -0.52 6.15 -14.07
CA LYS A 263 -0.33 7.09 -15.16
C LYS A 263 -1.63 7.33 -15.94
N LYS A 264 -1.70 8.44 -16.64
CA LYS A 264 -2.88 8.96 -17.35
C LYS A 264 -3.63 7.92 -18.19
N HIS A 265 -2.91 7.08 -18.93
CA HIS A 265 -3.51 6.09 -19.82
C HIS A 265 -4.25 4.95 -19.08
N LEU A 266 -3.97 4.77 -17.80
CA LEU A 266 -4.61 3.75 -16.95
C LEU A 266 -5.75 4.29 -16.07
N ILE A 267 -5.96 5.60 -16.01
CA ILE A 267 -7.04 6.22 -15.21
C ILE A 267 -8.43 5.62 -15.53
N PRO A 268 -8.81 5.40 -16.81
CA PRO A 268 -10.12 4.83 -17.14
C PRO A 268 -10.37 3.42 -16.59
N PHE A 269 -9.32 2.73 -16.16
CA PHE A 269 -9.36 1.35 -15.68
C PHE A 269 -9.25 1.22 -14.16
N LEU A 270 -9.12 2.33 -13.44
CA LEU A 270 -9.16 2.34 -11.97
C LEU A 270 -10.50 1.79 -11.44
N PRO A 271 -10.52 1.22 -10.22
CA PRO A 271 -11.77 0.74 -9.63
C PRO A 271 -12.78 1.88 -9.50
N GLY A 272 -13.98 1.65 -10.00
CA GLY A 272 -15.10 2.57 -9.86
C GLY A 272 -15.87 2.36 -8.56
N ASN A 273 -16.95 3.12 -8.41
CA ASN A 273 -17.87 3.00 -7.29
C ASN A 273 -18.77 1.76 -7.47
N VAL A 274 -19.28 1.20 -6.37
CA VAL A 274 -20.24 0.08 -6.39
C VAL A 274 -21.57 0.42 -7.08
N PHE A 275 -21.87 1.69 -7.29
CA PHE A 275 -23.04 2.16 -8.01
C PHE A 275 -22.79 2.50 -9.48
N ASP A 276 -21.53 2.46 -9.91
CA ASP A 276 -21.14 2.70 -11.29
C ASP A 276 -21.06 1.37 -12.05
N GLU A 277 -21.13 1.42 -13.39
CA GLU A 277 -20.96 0.24 -14.23
C GLU A 277 -19.51 -0.29 -14.21
N THR A 278 -18.58 0.46 -13.65
CA THR A 278 -17.19 0.05 -13.49
C THR A 278 -17.02 -0.91 -12.32
N SER A 279 -16.17 -1.93 -12.49
CA SER A 279 -15.98 -2.95 -11.46
C SER A 279 -15.31 -2.39 -10.21
N ALA A 280 -16.08 -2.29 -9.13
CA ALA A 280 -15.56 -2.04 -7.79
C ALA A 280 -14.82 -3.29 -7.27
N ILE A 281 -13.80 -3.07 -6.45
CA ILE A 281 -13.04 -4.13 -5.77
C ILE A 281 -13.31 -4.19 -4.28
N SER A 282 -14.00 -3.20 -3.74
CA SER A 282 -14.42 -3.13 -2.35
C SER A 282 -15.85 -2.61 -2.25
N SER A 283 -16.50 -2.87 -1.12
CA SER A 283 -17.91 -2.51 -0.91
C SER A 283 -18.15 -1.02 -0.66
N THR A 284 -17.10 -0.25 -0.36
CA THR A 284 -17.19 1.20 -0.15
C THR A 284 -16.35 1.95 -1.16
N THR A 285 -16.67 3.22 -1.37
CA THR A 285 -16.02 4.06 -2.40
C THR A 285 -14.56 4.38 -2.06
N TYR A 286 -14.22 4.47 -0.78
CA TYR A 286 -12.92 4.97 -0.31
C TYR A 286 -12.28 4.05 0.73
N GLY A 287 -12.42 2.74 0.59
CA GLY A 287 -11.92 1.77 1.57
C GLY A 287 -12.50 2.05 2.96
N SER A 288 -11.67 2.00 3.99
CA SER A 288 -12.05 2.43 5.35
C SER A 288 -11.87 3.96 5.48
N ALA A 289 -12.82 4.72 4.93
CA ALA A 289 -12.71 6.17 4.81
C ALA A 289 -12.43 6.89 6.14
N GLY A 290 -12.92 6.34 7.27
CA GLY A 290 -12.75 6.93 8.61
C GLY A 290 -11.29 7.12 9.04
N ILE A 291 -10.32 6.45 8.43
CA ILE A 291 -8.89 6.59 8.76
C ILE A 291 -8.12 7.51 7.80
N LEU A 292 -8.74 7.98 6.73
CA LEU A 292 -8.10 8.89 5.77
C LEU A 292 -7.66 10.23 6.39
N PRO A 293 -8.38 10.80 7.37
CA PRO A 293 -7.95 12.01 8.05
C PRO A 293 -6.55 11.92 8.65
N ILE A 294 -6.09 10.73 9.05
CA ILE A 294 -4.76 10.53 9.62
C ILE A 294 -3.67 10.84 8.59
N SER A 295 -3.75 10.25 7.40
CA SER A 295 -2.77 10.51 6.34
C SER A 295 -2.85 11.96 5.84
N TRP A 296 -4.06 12.51 5.70
CA TRP A 296 -4.24 13.91 5.33
C TRP A 296 -3.59 14.86 6.34
N SER A 297 -3.83 14.63 7.65
CA SER A 297 -3.22 15.41 8.74
C SER A 297 -1.70 15.29 8.73
N TYR A 298 -1.17 14.07 8.59
CA TYR A 298 0.27 13.82 8.53
C TYR A 298 0.93 14.60 7.38
N ILE A 299 0.41 14.49 6.16
CA ILE A 299 0.97 15.18 4.99
C ILE A 299 0.89 16.71 5.18
N SER A 300 -0.26 17.21 5.68
CA SER A 300 -0.46 18.64 5.91
C SER A 300 0.45 19.22 6.98
N MET A 301 0.70 18.48 8.05
CA MET A 301 1.57 18.91 9.16
C MET A 301 3.05 18.84 8.81
N MET A 302 3.46 17.81 8.08
CA MET A 302 4.85 17.63 7.67
C MET A 302 5.26 18.59 6.55
N GLY A 303 4.37 18.86 5.62
CA GLY A 303 4.69 19.61 4.42
C GLY A 303 5.77 18.96 3.55
N GLU A 304 6.16 19.60 2.47
CA GLU A 304 7.19 19.09 1.55
C GLU A 304 8.53 18.84 2.25
N GLU A 305 9.00 19.82 3.02
CA GLU A 305 10.29 19.74 3.69
C GLU A 305 10.31 18.64 4.76
N GLY A 306 9.29 18.57 5.61
CA GLY A 306 9.20 17.55 6.65
C GLY A 306 9.13 16.12 6.09
N LEU A 307 8.37 15.90 5.02
CA LEU A 307 8.31 14.59 4.36
C LEU A 307 9.66 14.19 3.74
N ARG A 308 10.36 15.13 3.12
CA ARG A 308 11.71 14.91 2.57
C ARG A 308 12.72 14.59 3.66
N GLU A 309 12.71 15.34 4.76
CA GLU A 309 13.60 15.10 5.90
C GLU A 309 13.30 13.77 6.61
N ALA A 310 12.03 13.38 6.72
CA ALA A 310 11.66 12.05 7.22
C ALA A 310 12.27 10.91 6.37
N THR A 311 12.21 11.03 5.04
CA THR A 311 12.81 10.07 4.11
C THR A 311 14.34 10.02 4.27
N LYS A 312 15.01 11.17 4.29
CA LYS A 312 16.48 11.24 4.47
C LYS A 312 16.90 10.64 5.81
N THR A 313 16.16 10.94 6.87
CA THR A 313 16.45 10.41 8.21
C THR A 313 16.28 8.90 8.25
N ALA A 314 15.25 8.34 7.59
CA ALA A 314 15.03 6.90 7.50
C ALA A 314 16.21 6.21 6.80
N ILE A 315 16.66 6.73 5.66
CA ILE A 315 17.79 6.20 4.90
C ILE A 315 19.08 6.29 5.72
N LEU A 316 19.33 7.44 6.32
CA LEU A 316 20.53 7.66 7.16
C LEU A 316 20.56 6.69 8.35
N SER A 317 19.44 6.54 9.05
CA SER A 317 19.33 5.65 10.21
C SER A 317 19.57 4.19 9.82
N ALA A 318 19.00 3.72 8.72
CA ALA A 318 19.21 2.37 8.21
C ALA A 318 20.69 2.11 7.88
N ASN A 319 21.34 3.03 7.16
CA ASN A 319 22.76 2.93 6.83
C ASN A 319 23.66 3.01 8.06
N TYR A 320 23.33 3.87 9.03
CA TYR A 320 24.05 3.95 10.30
C TYR A 320 24.02 2.63 11.05
N ILE A 321 22.84 2.02 11.20
CA ILE A 321 22.67 0.72 11.86
C ILE A 321 23.45 -0.36 11.11
N ALA A 322 23.31 -0.45 9.79
CA ALA A 322 24.02 -1.40 8.96
C ALA A 322 25.56 -1.27 9.14
N ASN A 323 26.07 -0.04 9.16
CA ASN A 323 27.50 0.20 9.36
C ASN A 323 27.98 -0.19 10.76
N LYS A 324 27.17 0.05 11.79
CA LYS A 324 27.48 -0.35 13.17
C LYS A 324 27.49 -1.87 13.38
N LEU A 325 26.66 -2.58 12.64
CA LEU A 325 26.55 -4.06 12.74
C LEU A 325 27.57 -4.82 11.88
N ARG A 326 28.27 -4.15 10.94
CA ARG A 326 29.27 -4.79 10.05
C ARG A 326 30.37 -5.58 10.74
N PRO A 327 30.85 -5.19 11.93
CA PRO A 327 31.91 -5.96 12.62
C PRO A 327 31.43 -7.29 13.21
N TYR A 328 30.12 -7.54 13.25
CA TYR A 328 29.50 -8.72 13.85
C TYR A 328 28.89 -9.63 12.78
#